data_0d237f421f22a60384f14e5967a3abc1
#
_entry.id   0d237f421f22a60384f14e5967a3abc1
#
_cell.length_a   1.000
_cell.length_b   1.000
_cell.length_c   1.000
_cell.angle_alpha   90.00
_cell.angle_beta   90.00
_cell.angle_gamma   90.00
#
_symmetry.space_group_name_H-M   'P 1'
#
loop_
_entity.id
_entity.type
_entity.pdbx_description
1 polymer ?
#
loop_
_entity_poly.entity_id
_entity_poly.type
_entity_poly.pdbx_seq_one_letter_code
_entity_poly.pdbx_strand_id
1 'polypeptide(L)'
;MLVVLAEARFDASQMDKVRAVARPMIEASRAEPGCGGYDYAVDMLEPDLMRVRELWRDEQALKDHFATPHMASFLKGLRELRPVSVTVKCYELGPERKMPNAA
;
A
#
# COMPACT_ATOMS: atom_id res chain seq x y z
N MET A 1 -1.79 -8.49 14.34
CA MET A 1 -1.53 -8.12 12.95
C MET A 1 -2.03 -6.72 12.69
N LEU A 2 -1.29 -5.94 11.95
CA LEU A 2 -1.68 -4.59 11.57
C LEU A 2 -2.15 -4.58 10.12
N VAL A 3 -3.17 -3.78 9.81
CA VAL A 3 -3.60 -3.48 8.46
C VAL A 3 -3.39 -2.00 8.17
N VAL A 4 -2.75 -1.72 7.04
CA VAL A 4 -2.58 -0.35 6.53
C VAL A 4 -3.50 -0.21 5.33
N LEU A 5 -4.32 0.82 5.34
CA LEU A 5 -5.20 1.20 4.24
C LEU A 5 -4.82 2.60 3.79
N ALA A 6 -4.44 2.72 2.54
CA ALA A 6 -4.07 4.00 1.98
C ALA A 6 -4.83 4.28 0.67
N GLU A 7 -5.00 5.55 0.37
CA GLU A 7 -5.54 6.02 -0.88
C GLU A 7 -4.67 7.15 -1.39
N ALA A 8 -4.39 7.16 -2.68
CA ALA A 8 -3.65 8.24 -3.32
C ALA A 8 -4.30 8.59 -4.66
N ARG A 9 -4.49 9.88 -4.89
CA ARG A 9 -4.97 10.37 -6.18
C ARG A 9 -3.84 11.02 -6.93
N PHE A 10 -3.81 10.76 -8.22
CA PHE A 10 -2.85 11.32 -9.15
C PHE A 10 -3.59 11.94 -10.33
N ASP A 11 -2.87 12.68 -11.17
CA ASP A 11 -3.37 12.95 -12.50
C ASP A 11 -3.44 11.62 -13.26
N ALA A 12 -4.58 11.34 -13.89
CA ALA A 12 -4.80 10.06 -14.56
C ALA A 12 -3.74 9.78 -15.65
N SER A 13 -3.21 10.82 -16.28
CA SER A 13 -2.15 10.69 -17.29
C SER A 13 -0.83 10.18 -16.73
N GLN A 14 -0.65 10.19 -15.40
CA GLN A 14 0.58 9.75 -14.74
C GLN A 14 0.53 8.31 -14.25
N MET A 15 -0.59 7.60 -14.41
CA MET A 15 -0.75 6.27 -13.82
C MET A 15 0.28 5.25 -14.31
N ASP A 16 0.78 5.37 -15.53
CA ASP A 16 1.87 4.50 -16.00
C ASP A 16 3.17 4.76 -15.23
N LYS A 17 3.46 6.03 -14.92
CA LYS A 17 4.62 6.41 -14.11
C LYS A 17 4.45 5.96 -12.66
N VAL A 18 3.24 6.06 -12.12
CA VAL A 18 2.91 5.55 -10.78
C VAL A 18 3.18 4.06 -10.70
N ARG A 19 2.74 3.29 -11.70
CA ARG A 19 2.99 1.85 -11.76
C ARG A 19 4.49 1.55 -11.79
N ALA A 20 5.25 2.29 -12.58
CA ALA A 20 6.70 2.10 -12.68
C ALA A 20 7.42 2.38 -11.35
N VAL A 21 6.98 3.39 -10.61
CA VAL A 21 7.53 3.73 -9.29
C VAL A 21 7.12 2.70 -8.24
N ALA A 22 5.87 2.24 -8.28
CA ALA A 22 5.31 1.33 -7.29
C ALA A 22 5.81 -0.11 -7.43
N ARG A 23 6.08 -0.57 -8.65
CA ARG A 23 6.42 -1.97 -8.91
C ARG A 23 7.60 -2.49 -8.09
N PRO A 24 8.78 -1.84 -8.07
CA PRO A 24 9.89 -2.32 -7.23
C PRO A 24 9.54 -2.34 -5.75
N MET A 25 8.77 -1.36 -5.29
CA MET A 25 8.29 -1.29 -3.90
C MET A 25 7.40 -2.46 -3.56
N ILE A 26 6.46 -2.79 -4.44
CA ILE A 26 5.53 -3.91 -4.23
C ILE A 26 6.30 -5.23 -4.18
N GLU A 27 7.17 -5.47 -5.14
CA GLU A 27 7.94 -6.71 -5.22
C GLU A 27 8.83 -6.90 -3.99
N ALA A 28 9.57 -5.87 -3.60
CA ALA A 28 10.46 -5.92 -2.44
C ALA A 28 9.69 -6.04 -1.13
N SER A 29 8.57 -5.33 -0.99
CA SER A 29 7.76 -5.38 0.24
C SER A 29 7.13 -6.75 0.44
N ARG A 30 6.65 -7.38 -0.61
CA ARG A 30 6.10 -8.74 -0.54
C ARG A 30 7.12 -9.78 -0.08
N ALA A 31 8.41 -9.52 -0.26
CA ALA A 31 9.50 -10.40 0.16
C ALA A 31 9.94 -10.16 1.62
N GLU A 32 9.45 -9.13 2.28
CA GLU A 32 9.81 -8.86 3.68
C GLU A 32 9.20 -9.92 4.60
N PRO A 33 9.97 -10.44 5.59
CA PRO A 33 9.52 -11.56 6.43
C PRO A 33 8.22 -11.33 7.18
N GLY A 34 7.95 -10.10 7.58
CA GLY A 34 6.75 -9.75 8.34
C GLY A 34 5.55 -9.33 7.48
N CYS A 35 5.69 -9.36 6.15
CA CYS A 35 4.64 -8.96 5.23
C CYS A 35 3.61 -10.08 5.04
N GLY A 36 2.36 -9.83 5.41
CA GLY A 36 1.25 -10.75 5.20
C GLY A 36 0.44 -10.45 3.94
N GLY A 37 0.65 -9.31 3.33
CA GLY A 37 0.02 -8.88 2.09
C GLY A 37 0.41 -7.45 1.76
N TYR A 38 0.53 -7.16 0.47
CA TYR A 38 0.95 -5.83 0.01
C TYR A 38 0.40 -5.64 -1.40
N ASP A 39 -0.71 -4.89 -1.52
CA ASP A 39 -1.46 -4.79 -2.76
C ASP A 39 -1.76 -3.34 -3.11
N TYR A 40 -1.50 -3.00 -4.36
CA TYR A 40 -1.86 -1.72 -4.95
C TYR A 40 -2.86 -1.98 -6.07
N ALA A 41 -3.95 -1.25 -6.10
CA ALA A 41 -4.98 -1.42 -7.10
C ALA A 41 -5.58 -0.08 -7.50
N VAL A 42 -5.99 0.05 -8.74
CA VAL A 42 -6.71 1.23 -9.21
C VAL A 42 -8.21 0.96 -9.06
N ASP A 43 -8.93 1.95 -8.58
CA ASP A 43 -10.38 1.85 -8.43
C ASP A 43 -11.04 1.62 -9.80
N MET A 44 -12.02 0.72 -9.84
CA MET A 44 -12.67 0.37 -11.11
C MET A 44 -13.46 1.53 -11.74
N LEU A 45 -13.92 2.47 -10.91
CA LEU A 45 -14.76 3.59 -11.37
C LEU A 45 -13.98 4.90 -11.44
N GLU A 46 -12.83 5.00 -10.76
CA GLU A 46 -12.03 6.22 -10.67
C GLU A 46 -10.59 5.91 -11.06
N PRO A 47 -10.21 6.11 -12.33
CA PRO A 47 -8.89 5.69 -12.83
C PRO A 47 -7.71 6.51 -12.28
N ASP A 48 -7.97 7.60 -11.57
CA ASP A 48 -6.98 8.42 -10.89
C ASP A 48 -6.76 8.02 -9.42
N LEU A 49 -7.54 7.07 -8.91
CA LEU A 49 -7.51 6.66 -7.51
C LEU A 49 -6.81 5.31 -7.36
N MET A 50 -5.71 5.32 -6.62
CA MET A 50 -4.98 4.11 -6.24
C MET A 50 -5.29 3.79 -4.78
N ARG A 51 -5.65 2.54 -4.51
CA ARG A 51 -5.87 2.01 -3.17
C ARG A 51 -4.75 1.06 -2.81
N VAL A 52 -4.30 1.14 -1.56
CA VAL A 52 -3.24 0.29 -1.03
C VAL A 52 -3.76 -0.46 0.18
N ARG A 53 -3.48 -1.75 0.22
CA ARG A 53 -3.77 -2.61 1.35
C ARG A 53 -2.50 -3.34 1.76
N GLU A 54 -2.10 -3.20 3.03
CA GLU A 54 -0.92 -3.85 3.57
C GLU A 54 -1.29 -4.61 4.83
N LEU A 55 -0.73 -5.80 4.99
CA LEU A 55 -0.86 -6.61 6.19
C LEU A 55 0.53 -6.87 6.75
N TRP A 56 0.73 -6.54 8.03
CA TRP A 56 2.01 -6.71 8.72
C TRP A 56 1.82 -7.55 9.97
N ARG A 57 2.73 -8.50 10.20
CA ARG A 57 2.67 -9.42 11.34
C ARG A 57 2.50 -8.68 12.67
N ASP A 58 3.25 -7.59 12.86
CA ASP A 58 3.26 -6.79 14.08
C ASP A 58 3.83 -5.40 13.80
N GLU A 59 3.87 -4.56 14.84
CA GLU A 59 4.40 -3.21 14.73
C GLU A 59 5.89 -3.19 14.32
N GLN A 60 6.67 -4.14 14.83
CA GLN A 60 8.10 -4.19 14.48
C GLN A 60 8.31 -4.45 13.00
N ALA A 61 7.52 -5.35 12.41
CA ALA A 61 7.58 -5.63 10.97
C ALA A 61 7.28 -4.38 10.14
N LEU A 62 6.30 -3.58 10.56
CA LEU A 62 5.97 -2.31 9.89
C LEU A 62 7.09 -1.28 10.07
N LYS A 63 7.69 -1.18 11.25
CA LYS A 63 8.85 -0.31 11.48
C LYS A 63 10.02 -0.72 10.60
N ASP A 64 10.30 -2.01 10.50
CA ASP A 64 11.37 -2.54 9.65
C ASP A 64 11.13 -2.17 8.18
N HIS A 65 9.88 -2.24 7.74
CA HIS A 65 9.47 -1.84 6.39
C HIS A 65 9.82 -0.37 6.11
N PHE A 66 9.53 0.53 7.04
CA PHE A 66 9.85 1.95 6.88
C PHE A 66 11.36 2.23 6.82
N ALA A 67 12.19 1.33 7.33
CA ALA A 67 13.65 1.49 7.32
C ALA A 67 14.32 0.90 6.08
N THR A 68 13.55 0.34 5.13
CA THR A 68 14.12 -0.31 3.95
C THR A 68 14.56 0.68 2.87
N PRO A 69 15.56 0.29 2.04
CA PRO A 69 15.96 1.11 0.89
C PRO A 69 14.83 1.29 -0.12
N HIS A 70 14.01 0.27 -0.33
CA HIS A 70 12.91 0.36 -1.28
C HIS A 70 11.82 1.33 -0.82
N MET A 71 11.61 1.47 0.49
CA MET A 71 10.71 2.49 1.03
C MET A 71 11.23 3.90 0.73
N ALA A 72 12.51 4.14 0.95
CA ALA A 72 13.14 5.43 0.68
C ALA A 72 13.04 5.81 -0.81
N SER A 73 13.33 4.86 -1.70
CA SER A 73 13.24 5.06 -3.15
C SER A 73 11.80 5.35 -3.59
N PHE A 74 10.84 4.62 -3.03
CA PHE A 74 9.43 4.81 -3.34
C PHE A 74 8.94 6.21 -2.93
N LEU A 75 9.27 6.64 -1.71
CA LEU A 75 8.86 7.97 -1.22
C LEU A 75 9.43 9.09 -2.09
N LYS A 76 10.68 8.94 -2.55
CA LYS A 76 11.29 9.90 -3.47
C LYS A 76 10.53 9.95 -4.79
N GLY A 77 10.26 8.81 -5.39
CA GLY A 77 9.52 8.72 -6.66
C GLY A 77 8.10 9.25 -6.53
N LEU A 78 7.45 8.95 -5.42
CA LEU A 78 6.10 9.42 -5.14
C LEU A 78 6.03 10.95 -5.05
N ARG A 79 7.00 11.57 -4.36
CA ARG A 79 7.08 13.04 -4.27
C ARG A 79 7.26 13.69 -5.64
N GLU A 80 8.05 13.08 -6.50
CA GLU A 80 8.29 13.59 -7.86
C GLU A 80 7.03 13.54 -8.72
N LEU A 81 6.14 12.58 -8.45
CA LEU A 81 4.86 12.45 -9.16
C LEU A 81 3.80 13.45 -8.68
N ARG A 82 4.02 14.10 -7.55
CA ARG A 82 3.13 15.12 -6.98
C ARG A 82 1.68 14.64 -6.87
N PRO A 83 1.39 13.67 -6.00
CA PRO A 83 0.02 13.20 -5.82
C PRO A 83 -0.91 14.34 -5.42
N VAL A 84 -2.14 14.32 -5.92
CA VAL A 84 -3.18 15.31 -5.57
C VAL A 84 -3.56 15.17 -4.11
N SER A 85 -3.67 13.93 -3.63
CA SER A 85 -3.98 13.64 -2.22
C SER A 85 -3.43 12.28 -1.85
N VAL A 86 -3.08 12.13 -0.57
CA VAL A 86 -2.65 10.85 0.02
C VAL A 86 -3.25 10.77 1.41
N THR A 87 -3.93 9.66 1.70
CA THR A 87 -4.38 9.34 3.06
C THR A 87 -3.86 7.95 3.43
N VAL A 88 -3.39 7.81 4.66
CA VAL A 88 -2.88 6.54 5.18
C VAL A 88 -3.44 6.31 6.57
N LYS A 89 -4.04 5.14 6.80
CA LYS A 89 -4.59 4.75 8.09
C LYS A 89 -4.07 3.37 8.47
N CYS A 90 -3.78 3.20 9.75
CA CYS A 90 -3.31 1.92 10.29
C CYS A 90 -4.25 1.46 11.39
N TYR A 91 -4.62 0.19 11.37
CA TYR A 91 -5.54 -0.40 12.33
C TYR A 91 -4.99 -1.72 12.87
N GLU A 92 -5.36 -2.04 14.10
CA GLU A 92 -5.17 -3.37 14.64
C GLU A 92 -6.19 -4.31 14.01
N LEU A 93 -5.73 -5.42 13.43
CA LEU A 93 -6.61 -6.41 12.84
C LEU A 93 -6.98 -7.46 13.87
N GLY A 94 -8.27 -7.59 14.14
CA GLY A 94 -8.79 -8.63 15.02
C GLY A 94 -8.80 -10.01 14.36
N PRO A 95 -9.25 -11.04 15.08
CA PRO A 95 -9.31 -12.38 14.52
C PRO A 95 -10.30 -12.48 13.36
N GLU A 96 -10.04 -13.38 12.45
CA GLU A 96 -10.96 -13.67 11.36
C GLU A 96 -12.32 -14.09 11.91
N ARG A 97 -13.37 -13.61 11.30
CA ARG A 97 -14.74 -13.93 11.67
C ARG A 97 -15.44 -14.67 10.55
N LYS A 98 -16.38 -15.52 10.93
CA LYS A 98 -17.29 -16.15 9.97
C LYS A 98 -18.17 -15.07 9.33
N MET A 99 -18.40 -15.16 8.03
CA MET A 99 -19.30 -14.23 7.34
C MET A 99 -20.69 -14.29 7.94
N PRO A 100 -21.34 -13.16 8.27
CA PRO A 100 -22.58 -13.14 9.04
C PRO A 100 -23.78 -13.74 8.31
N ASN A 101 -23.77 -13.76 6.98
CA ASN A 101 -24.86 -14.30 6.17
C ASN A 101 -24.37 -15.32 5.17
N ALA A 102 -23.33 -16.05 5.51
CA ALA A 102 -22.85 -17.15 4.68
C ALA A 102 -23.95 -18.23 4.67
N ALA A 103 -24.57 -18.41 3.54
CA ALA A 103 -25.60 -19.44 3.34
C ALA A 103 -24.94 -20.80 3.16
#